data_22e5b7567b8db12935569893c537d841
#
_entry.id   22e5b7567b8db12935569893c537d841
#
_cell.length_a   1.000
_cell.length_b   1.000
_cell.length_c   1.000
_cell.angle_alpha   90.00
_cell.angle_beta   90.00
_cell.angle_gamma   90.00
#
_symmetry.space_group_name_H-M   'P 1'
#
loop_
_entity.id
_entity.type
_entity.pdbx_description
1 polymer ?
#
loop_
_entity_poly.entity_id
_entity_poly.type
_entity_poly.pdbx_seq_one_letter_code
_entity_poly.pdbx_strand_id
1 'polypeptide(L)'
;MNSNTTRTIMNNLLRLGLAGGIFLAGCGPTFDPASLIETTRVVGARVEVEGAPDRAMPKPGETANVTWLITSPEATPPLGWAFAVCTPGTVGGKASLGCESTPLASFEGTASPPRISIAVPATSALGSATALILYGEICSGVDSGPLFDPQSGAPGCTGGGGTTVSLSIPVQQRDETNHNPIADRAFTFDGGVWAALATGEDPCVVGPRVAAGSNDHVIGNLTQGSDRETYTALSSDPPVATLVRETLQISQFTTAGELKNQFSFVDATDSNTETTVDVKWNAPQADAVPAAGLPVTFTFVVRDNRGGIDWTTRVACVN
;
A
#
# COMPACT_ATOMS: atom_id res chain seq x y z
N MET A 1 -47.19 56.78 27.21
CA MET A 1 -46.53 55.49 27.49
C MET A 1 -46.67 54.62 26.25
N ASN A 2 -45.52 54.32 25.64
CA ASN A 2 -45.41 53.92 24.24
C ASN A 2 -45.80 52.44 23.97
N SER A 3 -46.82 52.24 23.12
CA SER A 3 -47.30 50.94 22.65
C SER A 3 -46.54 50.40 21.42
N ASN A 4 -45.44 50.98 21.03
CA ASN A 4 -44.69 50.65 19.82
C ASN A 4 -43.49 49.70 20.01
N THR A 5 -43.12 49.40 21.24
CA THR A 5 -41.88 48.59 21.51
C THR A 5 -42.12 47.09 21.46
N THR A 6 -43.37 46.63 21.63
CA THR A 6 -43.69 45.19 21.72
C THR A 6 -43.85 44.53 20.37
N ARG A 7 -44.13 45.30 19.29
CA ARG A 7 -44.33 44.72 17.92
C ARG A 7 -43.00 44.44 17.20
N THR A 8 -41.93 45.10 17.56
CA THR A 8 -40.62 44.93 16.89
C THR A 8 -39.89 43.67 17.37
N ILE A 9 -40.12 43.25 18.60
CA ILE A 9 -39.45 42.07 19.20
C ILE A 9 -40.06 40.78 18.66
N MET A 10 -41.37 40.74 18.38
CA MET A 10 -42.01 39.52 17.85
C MET A 10 -41.66 39.22 16.39
N ASN A 11 -41.39 40.23 15.57
CA ASN A 11 -41.01 40.04 14.18
C ASN A 11 -39.54 39.57 13.99
N ASN A 12 -38.67 39.84 14.95
CA ASN A 12 -37.26 39.43 14.91
C ASN A 12 -37.12 37.95 15.41
N LEU A 13 -37.96 37.47 16.30
CA LEU A 13 -37.96 36.10 16.76
C LEU A 13 -38.48 35.11 15.68
N LEU A 14 -39.39 35.56 14.80
CA LEU A 14 -39.91 34.69 13.71
C LEU A 14 -38.92 34.59 12.52
N ARG A 15 -37.96 35.52 12.39
CA ARG A 15 -36.94 35.44 11.32
C ARG A 15 -35.68 34.64 11.73
N LEU A 16 -35.42 34.45 13.02
CA LEU A 16 -34.35 33.60 13.50
C LEU A 16 -34.72 32.09 13.47
N GLY A 17 -36.01 31.75 13.48
CA GLY A 17 -36.48 30.35 13.45
C GLY A 17 -36.41 29.68 12.08
N LEU A 18 -36.30 30.44 10.98
CA LEU A 18 -36.26 29.88 9.61
C LEU A 18 -34.81 29.69 9.05
N ALA A 19 -33.79 30.22 9.71
CA ALA A 19 -32.40 30.06 9.30
C ALA A 19 -31.69 28.86 9.92
N GLY A 20 -32.34 28.17 10.89
CA GLY A 20 -31.76 27.01 11.59
C GLY A 20 -32.03 25.63 10.97
N GLY A 21 -32.80 25.57 9.88
CA GLY A 21 -33.34 24.31 9.35
C GLY A 21 -32.60 23.69 8.14
N ILE A 22 -31.47 24.24 7.67
CA ILE A 22 -30.84 23.80 6.40
C ILE A 22 -29.46 23.14 6.62
N PHE A 23 -29.04 22.84 7.82
CA PHE A 23 -27.72 22.26 8.08
C PHE A 23 -27.68 20.74 8.37
N LEU A 24 -28.71 19.98 8.02
CA LEU A 24 -28.74 18.53 8.27
C LEU A 24 -28.82 17.64 7.01
N ALA A 25 -28.47 18.15 5.86
CA ALA A 25 -28.36 17.33 4.64
C ALA A 25 -26.92 17.29 4.10
N GLY A 26 -25.95 17.24 4.98
CA GLY A 26 -24.54 17.06 4.66
C GLY A 26 -24.09 15.60 4.83
N CYS A 27 -24.89 14.61 4.40
CA CYS A 27 -24.33 13.31 4.07
C CYS A 27 -23.58 13.50 2.74
N GLY A 28 -22.32 13.93 2.82
CA GLY A 28 -21.41 13.84 1.69
C GLY A 28 -21.32 12.37 1.24
N PRO A 29 -20.91 12.10 -0.01
CA PRO A 29 -20.72 10.72 -0.45
C PRO A 29 -19.81 10.01 0.56
N THR A 30 -20.22 8.84 1.00
CA THR A 30 -19.39 7.95 1.78
C THR A 30 -18.19 7.64 0.89
N PHE A 31 -16.98 8.04 1.30
CA PHE A 31 -15.78 7.67 0.57
C PHE A 31 -15.62 6.16 0.65
N ASP A 32 -15.33 5.54 -0.48
CA ASP A 32 -15.05 4.12 -0.52
C ASP A 32 -13.81 3.82 0.36
N PRO A 33 -13.85 2.70 1.10
CA PRO A 33 -12.72 2.33 1.95
C PRO A 33 -11.44 2.22 1.14
N ALA A 34 -10.33 2.74 1.66
CA ALA A 34 -9.05 2.65 0.98
C ALA A 34 -8.56 1.20 0.80
N SER A 35 -9.16 0.24 1.51
CA SER A 35 -8.96 -1.21 1.34
C SER A 35 -9.72 -1.80 0.15
N LEU A 36 -10.72 -1.11 -0.42
CA LEU A 36 -11.46 -1.57 -1.59
C LEU A 36 -10.73 -1.17 -2.86
N ILE A 37 -10.46 -2.14 -3.72
CA ILE A 37 -9.82 -1.97 -5.02
C ILE A 37 -10.90 -1.85 -6.10
N GLU A 38 -11.26 -0.63 -6.44
CA GLU A 38 -12.24 -0.32 -7.50
C GLU A 38 -11.58 0.05 -8.82
N THR A 39 -10.32 0.47 -8.77
CA THR A 39 -9.52 0.83 -9.93
C THR A 39 -8.13 0.26 -9.80
N THR A 40 -7.36 0.24 -10.88
CA THR A 40 -5.95 -0.16 -10.84
C THR A 40 -5.18 0.70 -9.84
N ARG A 41 -4.51 0.06 -8.88
CA ARG A 41 -3.72 0.71 -7.82
C ARG A 41 -2.34 0.10 -7.68
N VAL A 42 -1.39 0.95 -7.35
CA VAL A 42 -0.07 0.53 -6.87
C VAL A 42 -0.16 0.41 -5.35
N VAL A 43 0.03 -0.79 -4.82
CA VAL A 43 -0.13 -1.07 -3.38
C VAL A 43 1.19 -1.39 -2.67
N GLY A 44 2.26 -1.65 -3.42
CA GLY A 44 3.58 -1.90 -2.86
C GLY A 44 4.69 -2.00 -3.89
N ALA A 45 5.92 -2.02 -3.40
CA ALA A 45 7.10 -2.32 -4.19
C ALA A 45 8.10 -3.09 -3.33
N ARG A 46 8.58 -4.23 -3.82
CA ARG A 46 9.54 -5.10 -3.14
C ARG A 46 10.92 -4.88 -3.72
N VAL A 47 11.89 -4.73 -2.83
CA VAL A 47 13.30 -4.66 -3.16
C VAL A 47 13.92 -6.03 -2.88
N GLU A 48 14.68 -6.55 -3.82
CA GLU A 48 15.43 -7.79 -3.71
C GLU A 48 16.88 -7.52 -4.13
N VAL A 49 17.84 -8.02 -3.36
CA VAL A 49 19.24 -7.88 -3.73
C VAL A 49 19.63 -9.00 -4.69
N GLU A 50 20.32 -8.67 -5.78
CA GLU A 50 20.79 -9.68 -6.74
C GLU A 50 21.71 -10.70 -6.04
N GLY A 51 21.42 -11.99 -6.22
CA GLY A 51 22.13 -13.08 -5.54
C GLY A 51 21.69 -13.35 -4.08
N ALA A 52 20.81 -12.51 -3.50
CA ALA A 52 20.23 -12.68 -2.17
C ALA A 52 18.79 -12.11 -2.14
N PRO A 53 17.83 -12.74 -2.82
CA PRO A 53 16.50 -12.18 -3.09
C PRO A 53 15.63 -11.99 -1.83
N ASP A 54 15.99 -12.60 -0.73
CA ASP A 54 15.38 -12.41 0.57
C ASP A 54 15.77 -11.07 1.22
N ARG A 55 16.91 -10.47 0.83
CA ARG A 55 17.37 -9.19 1.38
C ARG A 55 16.63 -8.01 0.77
N ALA A 56 16.11 -7.14 1.64
CA ALA A 56 15.43 -5.90 1.29
C ALA A 56 16.37 -4.69 1.19
N MET A 57 17.58 -4.80 1.75
CA MET A 57 18.52 -3.68 1.88
C MET A 57 19.82 -4.00 1.16
N PRO A 58 20.08 -3.39 -0.03
CA PRO A 58 21.33 -3.56 -0.77
C PRO A 58 22.49 -2.81 -0.09
N LYS A 59 23.70 -3.30 -0.29
CA LYS A 59 24.95 -2.59 0.05
C LYS A 59 25.38 -1.67 -1.10
N PRO A 60 26.23 -0.66 -0.83
CA PRO A 60 26.91 0.08 -1.90
C PRO A 60 27.62 -0.87 -2.87
N GLY A 61 27.38 -0.67 -4.16
CA GLY A 61 27.97 -1.49 -5.25
C GLY A 61 27.19 -2.76 -5.60
N GLU A 62 26.14 -3.11 -4.87
CA GLU A 62 25.23 -4.22 -5.23
C GLU A 62 24.15 -3.77 -6.21
N THR A 63 23.42 -4.71 -6.77
CA THR A 63 22.25 -4.46 -7.60
C THR A 63 20.97 -4.72 -6.79
N ALA A 64 20.05 -3.76 -6.80
CA ALA A 64 18.71 -3.88 -6.24
C ALA A 64 17.69 -4.11 -7.36
N ASN A 65 16.94 -5.20 -7.30
CA ASN A 65 15.82 -5.49 -8.18
C ASN A 65 14.52 -5.03 -7.50
N VAL A 66 13.79 -4.13 -8.14
CA VAL A 66 12.51 -3.60 -7.62
C VAL A 66 11.36 -4.14 -8.44
N THR A 67 10.40 -4.77 -7.78
CA THR A 67 9.15 -5.25 -8.39
C THR A 67 7.98 -4.52 -7.76
N TRP A 68 7.09 -3.96 -8.58
CA TRP A 68 5.89 -3.28 -8.11
C TRP A 68 4.71 -4.24 -8.01
N LEU A 69 3.93 -4.10 -6.95
CA LEU A 69 2.64 -4.75 -6.79
C LEU A 69 1.55 -3.82 -7.28
N ILE A 70 0.91 -4.22 -8.37
CA ILE A 70 -0.24 -3.51 -8.95
C ILE A 70 -1.43 -4.45 -8.85
N THR A 71 -2.53 -3.93 -8.32
CA THR A 71 -3.78 -4.67 -8.16
C THR A 71 -4.91 -3.95 -8.88
N SER A 72 -5.84 -4.71 -9.43
CA SER A 72 -7.00 -4.22 -10.18
C SER A 72 -8.21 -5.10 -9.84
N PRO A 73 -9.43 -4.57 -9.86
CA PRO A 73 -10.65 -5.39 -9.67
C PRO A 73 -10.83 -6.41 -10.80
N GLU A 74 -10.33 -6.11 -11.98
CA GLU A 74 -10.31 -6.96 -13.17
C GLU A 74 -8.87 -7.25 -13.58
N ALA A 75 -8.69 -7.76 -14.80
CA ALA A 75 -7.36 -7.95 -15.36
C ALA A 75 -6.61 -6.60 -15.40
N THR A 76 -5.37 -6.59 -14.94
CA THR A 76 -4.53 -5.40 -14.98
C THR A 76 -4.39 -4.91 -16.43
N PRO A 77 -4.74 -3.66 -16.74
CA PRO A 77 -4.60 -3.13 -18.08
C PRO A 77 -3.13 -3.05 -18.50
N PRO A 78 -2.83 -2.90 -19.80
CA PRO A 78 -1.48 -2.56 -20.25
C PRO A 78 -0.99 -1.31 -19.53
N LEU A 79 0.25 -1.36 -19.03
CA LEU A 79 0.87 -0.29 -18.27
C LEU A 79 2.11 0.21 -18.99
N GLY A 80 2.30 1.55 -18.98
CA GLY A 80 3.60 2.15 -19.22
C GLY A 80 4.16 2.69 -17.92
N TRP A 81 5.46 2.87 -17.81
CA TRP A 81 6.05 3.44 -16.61
C TRP A 81 7.39 4.13 -16.92
N ALA A 82 7.65 5.21 -16.18
CA ALA A 82 8.90 5.95 -16.21
C ALA A 82 9.36 6.21 -14.77
N PHE A 83 10.62 5.93 -14.45
CA PHE A 83 11.20 6.09 -13.13
C PHE A 83 12.57 6.74 -13.18
N ALA A 84 12.85 7.59 -12.22
CA ALA A 84 14.16 8.17 -11.95
C ALA A 84 14.67 7.72 -10.58
N VAL A 85 15.96 7.44 -10.48
CA VAL A 85 16.64 7.11 -9.21
C VAL A 85 17.54 8.26 -8.83
N CYS A 86 17.49 8.69 -7.58
CA CYS A 86 18.32 9.75 -7.03
C CYS A 86 18.68 9.50 -5.56
N THR A 87 19.60 10.29 -5.04
CA THR A 87 19.79 10.40 -3.60
C THR A 87 18.71 11.30 -3.00
N PRO A 88 18.30 11.06 -1.73
CA PRO A 88 17.35 11.94 -1.07
C PRO A 88 17.78 13.40 -1.08
N GLY A 89 16.88 14.28 -1.51
CA GLY A 89 17.02 15.72 -1.40
C GLY A 89 16.33 16.29 -0.17
N THR A 90 16.46 17.58 0.06
CA THR A 90 15.73 18.31 1.09
C THR A 90 15.06 19.54 0.50
N VAL A 91 13.75 19.68 0.68
CA VAL A 91 12.99 20.90 0.37
C VAL A 91 12.55 21.55 1.66
N GLY A 92 12.94 22.82 1.86
CA GLY A 92 12.58 23.54 3.07
C GLY A 92 13.04 22.86 4.37
N GLY A 93 14.16 22.11 4.34
CA GLY A 93 14.69 21.37 5.49
C GLY A 93 13.98 20.04 5.79
N LYS A 94 13.06 19.59 4.94
CA LYS A 94 12.40 18.28 5.03
C LYS A 94 12.89 17.36 3.91
N ALA A 95 12.97 16.05 4.19
CA ALA A 95 13.30 15.06 3.17
C ALA A 95 12.27 15.12 2.02
N SER A 96 12.75 15.19 0.79
CA SER A 96 11.91 15.10 -0.40
C SER A 96 11.72 13.64 -0.81
N LEU A 97 10.52 13.31 -1.26
CA LEU A 97 10.19 12.00 -1.85
C LEU A 97 10.39 11.98 -3.38
N GLY A 98 10.81 13.07 -3.97
CA GLY A 98 11.13 13.20 -5.39
C GLY A 98 12.62 13.40 -5.64
N CYS A 99 13.00 13.35 -6.91
CA CYS A 99 14.36 13.65 -7.36
C CYS A 99 14.53 15.16 -7.55
N GLU A 100 15.26 15.80 -6.68
CA GLU A 100 15.57 17.24 -6.74
C GLU A 100 16.93 17.55 -7.38
N SER A 101 17.72 16.50 -7.59
CA SER A 101 19.01 16.56 -8.27
C SER A 101 18.93 15.80 -9.60
N THR A 102 19.98 15.92 -10.42
CA THR A 102 20.12 15.09 -11.62
C THR A 102 19.99 13.62 -11.24
N PRO A 103 19.10 12.86 -11.89
CA PRO A 103 18.93 11.44 -11.63
C PRO A 103 20.23 10.67 -11.81
N LEU A 104 20.49 9.71 -10.93
CA LEU A 104 21.59 8.74 -11.04
C LEU A 104 21.34 7.76 -12.19
N ALA A 105 20.05 7.42 -12.40
CA ALA A 105 19.60 6.57 -13.49
C ALA A 105 18.12 6.87 -13.80
N SER A 106 17.72 6.57 -15.03
CA SER A 106 16.34 6.68 -15.50
C SER A 106 15.94 5.39 -16.22
N PHE A 107 14.69 4.97 -16.03
CA PHE A 107 14.15 3.73 -16.57
C PHE A 107 12.76 3.98 -17.15
N GLU A 108 12.44 3.34 -18.26
CA GLU A 108 11.10 3.33 -18.84
C GLU A 108 10.77 1.95 -19.37
N GLY A 109 9.48 1.65 -19.47
CA GLY A 109 9.04 0.36 -20.00
C GLY A 109 7.54 0.19 -20.01
N THR A 110 7.13 -1.00 -20.49
CA THR A 110 5.73 -1.41 -20.61
C THR A 110 5.46 -2.77 -19.97
N ALA A 111 6.45 -3.36 -19.26
CA ALA A 111 6.25 -4.61 -18.55
C ALA A 111 5.25 -4.43 -17.40
N SER A 112 4.32 -5.38 -17.25
CA SER A 112 3.33 -5.40 -16.18
C SER A 112 3.46 -6.70 -15.38
N PRO A 113 3.78 -6.64 -14.06
CA PRO A 113 4.15 -5.44 -13.30
C PRO A 113 5.52 -4.87 -13.68
N PRO A 114 5.80 -3.58 -13.40
CA PRO A 114 7.12 -3.01 -13.57
C PRO A 114 8.19 -3.76 -12.79
N ARG A 115 9.33 -3.99 -13.42
CA ARG A 115 10.54 -4.58 -12.79
C ARG A 115 11.74 -3.79 -13.22
N ILE A 116 12.56 -3.36 -12.26
CA ILE A 116 13.69 -2.46 -12.48
C ILE A 116 14.89 -2.99 -11.73
N SER A 117 16.06 -3.02 -12.39
CA SER A 117 17.33 -3.35 -11.74
C SER A 117 18.17 -2.08 -11.58
N ILE A 118 18.52 -1.74 -10.34
CA ILE A 118 19.20 -0.51 -9.96
C ILE A 118 20.60 -0.88 -9.47
N ALA A 119 21.63 -0.41 -10.16
CA ALA A 119 22.99 -0.46 -9.63
C ALA A 119 23.13 0.56 -8.49
N VAL A 120 23.30 0.09 -7.26
CA VAL A 120 23.49 0.96 -6.10
C VAL A 120 24.89 1.59 -6.18
N PRO A 121 25.00 2.93 -6.13
CA PRO A 121 26.31 3.59 -6.23
C PRO A 121 27.28 3.15 -5.12
N ALA A 122 28.57 3.20 -5.42
CA ALA A 122 29.61 3.00 -4.39
C ALA A 122 29.51 4.06 -3.29
N THR A 123 30.01 3.74 -2.09
CA THR A 123 29.95 4.63 -0.91
C THR A 123 30.47 6.05 -1.21
N SER A 124 31.51 6.20 -2.02
CA SER A 124 32.06 7.52 -2.39
C SER A 124 31.08 8.37 -3.21
N ALA A 125 30.17 7.76 -3.97
CA ALA A 125 29.16 8.45 -4.77
C ALA A 125 27.85 8.69 -3.99
N LEU A 126 27.56 7.86 -2.98
CA LEU A 126 26.44 8.07 -2.08
C LEU A 126 26.66 9.23 -1.09
N GLY A 127 27.92 9.54 -0.75
CA GLY A 127 28.25 10.53 0.27
C GLY A 127 27.66 10.16 1.63
N SER A 128 26.80 11.03 2.17
CA SER A 128 26.08 10.78 3.44
C SER A 128 24.69 10.16 3.25
N ALA A 129 24.27 9.87 2.02
CA ALA A 129 22.96 9.29 1.77
C ALA A 129 22.88 7.85 2.29
N THR A 130 21.84 7.56 3.07
CA THR A 130 21.56 6.24 3.63
C THR A 130 20.43 5.51 2.88
N ALA A 131 19.91 6.11 1.83
CA ALA A 131 18.86 5.55 0.98
C ALA A 131 18.99 6.09 -0.44
N LEU A 132 18.33 5.42 -1.37
CA LEU A 132 18.00 5.94 -2.70
C LEU A 132 16.50 6.23 -2.75
N ILE A 133 16.10 7.18 -3.56
CA ILE A 133 14.69 7.42 -3.92
C ILE A 133 14.48 6.94 -5.35
N LEU A 134 13.54 6.04 -5.53
CA LEU A 134 12.98 5.68 -6.83
C LEU A 134 11.65 6.40 -6.97
N TYR A 135 11.62 7.40 -7.83
CA TYR A 135 10.46 8.27 -8.07
C TYR A 135 10.01 8.14 -9.53
N GLY A 136 8.71 8.09 -9.76
CA GLY A 136 8.22 7.98 -11.13
C GLY A 136 6.72 7.96 -11.26
N GLU A 137 6.28 7.62 -12.47
CA GLU A 137 4.87 7.46 -12.79
C GLU A 137 4.59 6.12 -13.46
N ILE A 138 3.45 5.55 -13.10
CA ILE A 138 2.86 4.39 -13.74
C ILE A 138 1.65 4.87 -14.53
N CYS A 139 1.74 4.71 -15.84
CA CYS A 139 0.77 5.17 -16.82
C CYS A 139 -0.24 4.05 -17.10
N SER A 140 -1.52 4.30 -16.88
CA SER A 140 -2.60 3.38 -17.20
C SER A 140 -3.48 3.97 -18.30
N GLY A 141 -3.76 3.19 -19.34
CA GLY A 141 -4.62 3.58 -20.45
C GLY A 141 -3.99 3.27 -21.81
N VAL A 142 -4.85 3.04 -22.79
CA VAL A 142 -4.45 2.59 -24.15
C VAL A 142 -3.61 3.62 -24.92
N ASP A 143 -3.76 4.93 -24.58
CA ASP A 143 -3.04 6.01 -25.23
C ASP A 143 -1.99 6.68 -24.31
N SER A 144 -1.75 6.09 -23.12
CA SER A 144 -0.85 6.63 -22.12
C SER A 144 0.48 5.87 -22.15
N GLY A 145 1.52 6.52 -22.66
CA GLY A 145 2.89 6.00 -22.67
C GLY A 145 3.78 6.66 -21.62
N PRO A 146 4.87 6.01 -21.23
CA PRO A 146 5.88 6.64 -20.37
C PRO A 146 6.62 7.72 -21.15
N LEU A 147 7.01 8.78 -20.46
CA LEU A 147 7.87 9.83 -21.01
C LEU A 147 8.74 10.44 -19.90
N PHE A 148 9.84 11.02 -20.32
CA PHE A 148 10.60 11.95 -19.49
C PHE A 148 10.46 13.35 -20.08
N ASP A 149 10.15 14.31 -19.22
CA ASP A 149 10.14 15.72 -19.62
C ASP A 149 11.54 16.13 -20.12
N PRO A 150 11.66 16.62 -21.37
CA PRO A 150 12.96 16.90 -21.96
C PRO A 150 13.70 18.07 -21.31
N GLN A 151 13.02 18.91 -20.53
CA GLN A 151 13.60 20.07 -19.86
C GLN A 151 14.02 19.77 -18.43
N SER A 152 13.17 19.06 -17.70
CA SER A 152 13.41 18.73 -16.28
C SER A 152 13.95 17.32 -16.06
N GLY A 153 13.79 16.40 -17.02
CA GLY A 153 14.07 14.98 -16.85
C GLY A 153 13.09 14.29 -15.90
N ALA A 154 11.96 14.95 -15.57
CA ALA A 154 10.96 14.37 -14.69
C ALA A 154 10.18 13.26 -15.40
N PRO A 155 9.95 12.11 -14.73
CA PRO A 155 9.09 11.05 -15.28
C PRO A 155 7.64 11.53 -15.36
N GLY A 156 6.92 11.08 -16.38
CA GLY A 156 5.54 11.45 -16.63
C GLY A 156 4.84 10.47 -17.57
N CYS A 157 3.59 10.79 -17.92
CA CYS A 157 2.76 10.03 -18.87
C CYS A 157 2.25 10.91 -20.00
N THR A 158 2.30 10.42 -21.24
CA THR A 158 1.60 11.04 -22.36
C THR A 158 0.09 10.97 -22.13
N GLY A 159 -0.65 12.02 -22.46
CA GLY A 159 -2.12 12.05 -22.36
C GLY A 159 -2.68 12.21 -20.94
N GLY A 160 -1.85 12.27 -19.92
CA GLY A 160 -2.27 12.35 -18.51
C GLY A 160 -2.70 10.97 -17.96
N GLY A 161 -3.17 10.92 -16.72
CA GLY A 161 -3.69 9.68 -16.09
C GLY A 161 -2.61 8.77 -15.47
N GLY A 162 -1.44 9.32 -15.16
CA GLY A 162 -0.40 8.60 -14.40
C GLY A 162 -0.68 8.56 -12.89
N THR A 163 -0.18 7.50 -12.26
CA THR A 163 -0.09 7.42 -10.80
C THR A 163 1.35 7.69 -10.40
N THR A 164 1.58 8.80 -9.72
CA THR A 164 2.88 9.13 -9.16
C THR A 164 3.22 8.18 -8.00
N VAL A 165 4.40 7.62 -8.04
CA VAL A 165 4.90 6.70 -7.02
C VAL A 165 6.29 7.10 -6.55
N SER A 166 6.55 6.84 -5.27
CA SER A 166 7.87 7.04 -4.66
C SER A 166 8.19 5.88 -3.73
N LEU A 167 9.42 5.37 -3.85
CA LEU A 167 9.96 4.32 -2.99
C LEU A 167 11.30 4.77 -2.43
N SER A 168 11.42 4.75 -1.12
CA SER A 168 12.72 4.86 -0.46
C SER A 168 13.35 3.47 -0.35
N ILE A 169 14.55 3.31 -0.90
CA ILE A 169 15.34 2.09 -0.86
C ILE A 169 16.47 2.32 0.15
N PRO A 170 16.35 1.82 1.39
CA PRO A 170 17.43 1.93 2.37
C PRO A 170 18.68 1.21 1.86
N VAL A 171 19.85 1.85 2.02
CA VAL A 171 21.15 1.27 1.65
C VAL A 171 21.88 0.87 2.91
N GLN A 172 22.31 -0.38 2.99
CA GLN A 172 22.99 -0.93 4.14
C GLN A 172 24.32 -0.23 4.40
N GLN A 173 24.40 0.46 5.54
CA GLN A 173 25.61 1.18 5.96
C GLN A 173 26.42 0.44 7.02
N ARG A 174 25.86 -0.62 7.61
CA ARG A 174 26.44 -1.40 8.71
C ARG A 174 26.29 -2.90 8.42
N ASP A 175 26.81 -3.73 9.30
CA ASP A 175 26.76 -5.18 9.13
C ASP A 175 25.37 -5.80 9.34
N GLU A 176 24.41 -5.05 9.87
CA GLU A 176 23.03 -5.51 10.04
C GLU A 176 22.32 -5.61 8.67
N THR A 177 21.80 -6.78 8.39
CA THR A 177 20.94 -7.02 7.22
C THR A 177 19.48 -6.69 7.53
N ASN A 178 18.68 -6.51 6.49
CA ASN A 178 17.22 -6.52 6.56
C ASN A 178 16.69 -7.46 5.48
N HIS A 179 15.82 -8.39 5.87
CA HIS A 179 15.19 -9.33 4.96
C HIS A 179 13.73 -8.93 4.72
N ASN A 180 13.23 -9.27 3.53
CA ASN A 180 11.81 -9.11 3.28
C ASN A 180 11.01 -10.02 4.22
N PRO A 181 9.91 -9.53 4.83
CA PRO A 181 9.04 -10.38 5.62
C PRO A 181 8.42 -11.47 4.75
N ILE A 182 7.85 -12.50 5.37
CA ILE A 182 7.20 -13.60 4.65
C ILE A 182 5.68 -13.39 4.73
N ALA A 183 5.07 -13.02 3.60
CA ALA A 183 3.63 -12.81 3.50
C ALA A 183 2.85 -14.10 3.27
N ASP A 184 3.44 -15.09 2.59
CA ASP A 184 2.76 -16.34 2.27
C ASP A 184 2.92 -17.37 3.39
N ARG A 185 2.21 -17.12 4.50
CA ARG A 185 2.06 -18.03 5.62
C ARG A 185 0.70 -18.72 5.58
N ALA A 186 0.35 -19.44 6.64
CA ALA A 186 -0.95 -20.09 6.73
C ALA A 186 -2.07 -19.04 6.86
N PHE A 187 -3.07 -19.16 6.02
CA PHE A 187 -4.30 -18.39 6.08
C PHE A 187 -5.47 -19.27 6.47
N THR A 188 -6.43 -18.69 7.17
CA THR A 188 -7.73 -19.30 7.43
C THR A 188 -8.85 -18.39 6.96
N PHE A 189 -9.95 -19.00 6.54
CA PHE A 189 -11.21 -18.34 6.25
C PHE A 189 -12.30 -19.04 7.05
N ASP A 190 -12.93 -18.33 7.98
CA ASP A 190 -13.90 -18.88 8.96
C ASP A 190 -13.36 -20.13 9.69
N GLY A 191 -12.07 -20.11 10.03
CA GLY A 191 -11.38 -21.22 10.70
C GLY A 191 -10.96 -22.38 9.79
N GLY A 192 -11.39 -22.43 8.54
CA GLY A 192 -10.93 -23.37 7.52
C GLY A 192 -9.60 -22.94 6.89
N VAL A 193 -8.74 -23.88 6.52
CA VAL A 193 -7.49 -23.57 5.81
C VAL A 193 -7.79 -22.91 4.47
N TRP A 194 -7.13 -21.79 4.19
CA TRP A 194 -7.31 -21.03 2.96
C TRP A 194 -6.00 -21.01 2.15
N ALA A 195 -5.87 -21.95 1.24
CA ALA A 195 -4.72 -22.04 0.37
C ALA A 195 -4.70 -20.94 -0.70
N ALA A 196 -3.52 -20.61 -1.22
CA ALA A 196 -3.41 -19.81 -2.44
C ALA A 196 -3.99 -20.59 -3.61
N LEU A 197 -4.64 -19.88 -4.54
CA LEU A 197 -5.18 -20.47 -5.76
C LEU A 197 -4.05 -20.81 -6.72
N ALA A 198 -4.02 -22.04 -7.25
CA ALA A 198 -3.07 -22.37 -8.28
C ALA A 198 -3.46 -21.73 -9.63
N THR A 199 -2.48 -21.53 -10.51
CA THR A 199 -2.73 -20.91 -11.81
C THR A 199 -3.73 -21.74 -12.63
N GLY A 200 -4.82 -21.11 -13.05
CA GLY A 200 -5.86 -21.72 -13.87
C GLY A 200 -6.97 -22.44 -13.10
N GLU A 201 -6.90 -22.48 -11.77
CA GLU A 201 -8.03 -22.96 -10.95
C GLU A 201 -9.16 -21.93 -10.91
N ASP A 202 -10.40 -22.43 -10.92
CA ASP A 202 -11.59 -21.60 -10.74
C ASP A 202 -11.83 -21.38 -9.24
N PRO A 203 -11.76 -20.13 -8.74
CA PRO A 203 -11.96 -19.82 -7.34
C PRO A 203 -13.37 -20.20 -6.85
N CYS A 204 -14.35 -20.19 -7.74
CA CYS A 204 -15.71 -20.59 -7.40
C CYS A 204 -15.91 -22.12 -7.37
N VAL A 205 -14.88 -22.90 -7.69
CA VAL A 205 -14.88 -24.36 -7.56
C VAL A 205 -14.06 -24.80 -6.35
N VAL A 206 -12.86 -24.25 -6.15
CA VAL A 206 -11.90 -24.73 -5.13
C VAL A 206 -11.75 -23.81 -3.93
N GLY A 207 -12.11 -22.52 -4.04
CA GLY A 207 -12.00 -21.55 -2.97
C GLY A 207 -13.13 -21.62 -1.94
N PRO A 208 -13.02 -20.86 -0.83
CA PRO A 208 -14.12 -20.64 0.10
C PRO A 208 -15.31 -20.02 -0.61
N ARG A 209 -16.53 -20.47 -0.30
CA ARG A 209 -17.76 -19.94 -0.84
C ARG A 209 -18.61 -19.32 0.25
N VAL A 210 -19.13 -18.14 -0.02
CA VAL A 210 -19.99 -17.42 0.92
C VAL A 210 -21.25 -16.91 0.20
N ALA A 211 -22.32 -16.75 0.95
CA ALA A 211 -23.54 -16.17 0.42
C ALA A 211 -23.38 -14.65 0.25
N ALA A 212 -23.95 -14.09 -0.80
CA ALA A 212 -24.06 -12.64 -0.98
C ALA A 212 -24.74 -11.98 0.23
N GLY A 213 -24.23 -10.83 0.67
CA GLY A 213 -24.71 -10.08 1.82
C GLY A 213 -24.42 -10.72 3.19
N SER A 214 -23.69 -11.84 3.25
CA SER A 214 -23.22 -12.41 4.51
C SER A 214 -22.17 -11.52 5.18
N ASN A 215 -22.08 -11.55 6.50
CA ASN A 215 -21.27 -10.62 7.27
C ASN A 215 -20.35 -11.33 8.25
N ASP A 216 -19.33 -10.58 8.72
CA ASP A 216 -18.42 -10.97 9.79
C ASP A 216 -17.59 -12.24 9.49
N HIS A 217 -17.30 -12.56 8.22
CA HIS A 217 -16.35 -13.60 7.87
C HIS A 217 -14.99 -13.28 8.46
N VAL A 218 -14.37 -14.24 9.10
CA VAL A 218 -13.05 -14.06 9.76
C VAL A 218 -11.94 -14.59 8.87
N ILE A 219 -11.03 -13.70 8.51
CA ILE A 219 -9.80 -14.02 7.78
C ILE A 219 -8.65 -13.97 8.77
N GLY A 220 -8.01 -15.12 9.03
CA GLY A 220 -6.84 -15.23 9.89
C GLY A 220 -5.56 -15.33 9.06
N ASN A 221 -4.55 -14.56 9.41
CA ASN A 221 -3.19 -14.65 8.89
C ASN A 221 -2.25 -15.03 10.02
N LEU A 222 -1.53 -16.14 9.86
CA LEU A 222 -0.53 -16.59 10.82
C LEU A 222 0.81 -15.91 10.53
N THR A 223 1.41 -15.30 11.54
CA THR A 223 2.78 -14.78 11.52
C THR A 223 3.61 -15.56 12.53
N GLN A 224 4.79 -16.01 12.14
CA GLN A 224 5.72 -16.65 13.08
C GLN A 224 6.64 -15.62 13.71
N GLY A 225 7.02 -15.85 14.96
CA GLY A 225 7.94 -14.98 15.68
C GLY A 225 9.31 -14.87 14.99
N SER A 226 9.74 -15.92 14.28
CA SER A 226 10.95 -15.93 13.45
C SER A 226 10.89 -15.06 12.21
N ASP A 227 9.71 -14.60 11.78
CA ASP A 227 9.54 -13.71 10.62
C ASP A 227 9.89 -12.27 10.94
N ARG A 228 10.17 -11.97 12.21
CA ARG A 228 10.54 -10.65 12.69
C ARG A 228 11.99 -10.64 13.14
N GLU A 229 12.80 -9.86 12.48
CA GLU A 229 14.21 -9.72 12.82
C GLU A 229 14.40 -8.87 14.09
N THR A 230 15.57 -9.06 14.71
CA THR A 230 16.02 -8.21 15.82
C THR A 230 17.17 -7.37 15.32
N TYR A 231 17.10 -6.05 15.53
CA TYR A 231 18.11 -5.10 15.07
C TYR A 231 18.43 -4.07 16.15
N THR A 232 19.55 -3.33 15.95
CA THR A 232 19.95 -2.27 16.86
C THR A 232 19.36 -0.94 16.41
N ALA A 233 18.37 -0.45 17.15
CA ALA A 233 17.84 0.91 16.98
C ALA A 233 18.72 1.91 17.76
N LEU A 234 18.95 3.08 17.15
CA LEU A 234 19.61 4.20 17.83
C LEU A 234 18.55 5.22 18.24
N SER A 235 18.44 5.51 19.53
CA SER A 235 17.64 6.63 20.02
C SER A 235 18.31 7.97 19.68
N SER A 236 17.53 9.06 19.65
CA SER A 236 17.97 10.33 19.03
C SER A 236 19.02 11.07 19.82
N ASP A 237 18.99 11.41 21.03
CA ASP A 237 20.04 12.25 21.65
C ASP A 237 20.06 12.10 23.18
N PRO A 238 21.19 11.67 23.77
CA PRO A 238 22.36 11.07 23.12
C PRO A 238 22.04 9.69 22.50
N PRO A 239 22.76 9.26 21.45
CA PRO A 239 22.48 8.00 20.78
C PRO A 239 22.70 6.81 21.71
N VAL A 240 21.63 6.13 22.06
CA VAL A 240 21.63 4.90 22.83
C VAL A 240 21.25 3.74 21.91
N ALA A 241 22.12 2.78 21.78
CA ALA A 241 21.86 1.56 21.03
C ALA A 241 20.93 0.66 21.84
N THR A 242 19.77 0.33 21.29
CA THR A 242 18.79 -0.56 21.91
C THR A 242 18.45 -1.68 20.96
N LEU A 243 18.53 -2.92 21.42
CA LEU A 243 18.10 -4.06 20.64
C LEU A 243 16.56 -4.11 20.62
N VAL A 244 15.99 -4.03 19.44
CA VAL A 244 14.54 -4.04 19.23
C VAL A 244 14.17 -5.10 18.20
N ARG A 245 12.96 -5.62 18.30
CA ARG A 245 12.37 -6.50 17.31
C ARG A 245 11.55 -5.70 16.29
N GLU A 246 11.44 -6.19 15.09
CA GLU A 246 10.59 -5.57 14.07
C GLU A 246 9.11 -5.61 14.45
N THR A 247 8.40 -4.56 14.03
CA THR A 247 6.95 -4.53 13.96
C THR A 247 6.53 -4.87 12.54
N LEU A 248 5.60 -5.78 12.36
CA LEU A 248 5.00 -6.03 11.05
C LEU A 248 3.68 -5.30 10.93
N GLN A 249 3.50 -4.57 9.83
CA GLN A 249 2.24 -4.02 9.40
C GLN A 249 1.69 -4.87 8.26
N ILE A 250 0.45 -5.33 8.40
CA ILE A 250 -0.26 -6.07 7.38
C ILE A 250 -1.35 -5.16 6.82
N SER A 251 -1.21 -4.75 5.56
CA SER A 251 -2.24 -4.01 4.83
C SER A 251 -3.11 -4.98 4.07
N GLN A 252 -4.42 -4.83 4.19
CA GLN A 252 -5.41 -5.73 3.60
C GLN A 252 -6.23 -5.00 2.54
N PHE A 253 -6.37 -5.61 1.37
CA PHE A 253 -7.16 -5.08 0.26
C PHE A 253 -8.10 -6.15 -0.26
N THR A 254 -9.24 -5.74 -0.80
CA THR A 254 -10.23 -6.62 -1.43
C THR A 254 -10.77 -5.99 -2.69
N THR A 255 -11.16 -6.80 -3.67
CA THR A 255 -11.80 -6.32 -4.91
C THR A 255 -13.31 -6.18 -4.79
N ALA A 256 -13.93 -6.71 -3.72
CA ALA A 256 -15.36 -6.51 -3.44
C ALA A 256 -15.64 -6.72 -1.95
N GLY A 257 -16.80 -6.22 -1.50
CA GLY A 257 -17.20 -6.27 -0.09
C GLY A 257 -16.44 -5.28 0.77
N GLU A 258 -16.50 -5.44 2.10
CA GLU A 258 -15.96 -4.47 3.06
C GLU A 258 -15.06 -5.16 4.08
N LEU A 259 -13.79 -4.80 4.13
CA LEU A 259 -12.88 -5.16 5.23
C LEU A 259 -13.10 -4.19 6.40
N LYS A 260 -13.27 -4.73 7.61
CA LYS A 260 -13.50 -3.91 8.82
C LYS A 260 -12.27 -3.13 9.25
N ASN A 261 -11.06 -3.65 8.96
CA ASN A 261 -9.79 -2.99 9.22
C ASN A 261 -8.95 -3.01 7.95
N GLN A 262 -8.34 -1.87 7.62
CA GLN A 262 -7.40 -1.76 6.51
C GLN A 262 -6.00 -2.24 6.90
N PHE A 263 -5.65 -2.11 8.17
CA PHE A 263 -4.34 -2.45 8.71
C PHE A 263 -4.46 -3.30 9.97
N SER A 264 -3.52 -4.21 10.11
CA SER A 264 -3.25 -4.96 11.32
C SER A 264 -1.77 -4.92 11.63
N PHE A 265 -1.39 -5.18 12.88
CA PHE A 265 -0.01 -5.09 13.31
C PHE A 265 0.36 -6.30 14.18
N VAL A 266 1.63 -6.75 14.04
CA VAL A 266 2.30 -7.60 15.03
C VAL A 266 3.36 -6.71 15.67
N ASP A 267 3.11 -6.33 16.94
CA ASP A 267 3.93 -5.36 17.66
C ASP A 267 5.32 -5.93 18.01
N ALA A 268 6.33 -5.07 18.09
CA ALA A 268 7.69 -5.42 18.47
C ALA A 268 7.76 -6.11 19.85
N THR A 269 6.83 -5.79 20.76
CA THR A 269 6.75 -6.36 22.11
C THR A 269 6.06 -7.72 22.16
N ASP A 270 5.42 -8.17 21.08
CA ASP A 270 4.82 -9.49 21.02
C ASP A 270 5.92 -10.57 21.10
N SER A 271 5.90 -11.36 22.15
CA SER A 271 6.87 -12.43 22.44
C SER A 271 6.39 -13.82 22.00
N ASN A 272 5.18 -13.92 21.43
CA ASN A 272 4.66 -15.20 20.99
C ASN A 272 5.51 -15.80 19.87
N THR A 273 5.59 -17.11 19.82
CA THR A 273 6.22 -17.85 18.72
C THR A 273 5.37 -17.80 17.46
N GLU A 274 4.06 -17.69 17.63
CA GLU A 274 3.06 -17.57 16.59
C GLU A 274 2.00 -16.56 17.00
N THR A 275 1.61 -15.70 16.07
CA THR A 275 0.56 -14.70 16.27
C THR A 275 -0.40 -14.76 15.09
N THR A 276 -1.68 -14.98 15.36
CA THR A 276 -2.73 -14.88 14.35
C THR A 276 -3.30 -13.48 14.35
N VAL A 277 -3.32 -12.87 13.18
CA VAL A 277 -3.93 -11.58 12.96
C VAL A 277 -5.24 -11.78 12.23
N ASP A 278 -6.34 -11.43 12.87
CA ASP A 278 -7.68 -11.60 12.31
C ASP A 278 -8.20 -10.27 11.72
N VAL A 279 -8.85 -10.36 10.57
CA VAL A 279 -9.63 -9.28 9.99
C VAL A 279 -11.02 -9.80 9.62
N LYS A 280 -12.05 -8.98 9.87
CA LYS A 280 -13.42 -9.30 9.47
C LYS A 280 -13.72 -8.71 8.09
N TRP A 281 -14.47 -9.46 7.31
CA TRP A 281 -14.92 -9.06 5.99
C TRP A 281 -16.42 -9.33 5.84
N ASN A 282 -17.14 -8.39 5.19
CA ASN A 282 -18.53 -8.52 4.79
C ASN A 282 -18.60 -8.73 3.28
N ALA A 283 -19.31 -9.76 2.85
CA ALA A 283 -19.54 -10.02 1.44
C ALA A 283 -20.37 -8.92 0.78
N PRO A 284 -20.16 -8.64 -0.53
CA PRO A 284 -20.98 -7.72 -1.29
C PRO A 284 -22.45 -8.16 -1.32
N GLN A 285 -23.37 -7.20 -1.51
CA GLN A 285 -24.81 -7.48 -1.58
C GLN A 285 -25.16 -8.26 -2.85
N ALA A 286 -26.33 -8.93 -2.82
CA ALA A 286 -26.74 -9.84 -3.90
C ALA A 286 -26.92 -9.16 -5.26
N ASP A 287 -27.23 -7.87 -5.30
CA ASP A 287 -27.36 -7.08 -6.53
C ASP A 287 -26.00 -6.80 -7.22
N ALA A 288 -24.91 -6.92 -6.48
CA ALA A 288 -23.56 -6.80 -7.00
C ALA A 288 -22.92 -8.14 -7.40
N VAL A 289 -23.62 -9.29 -7.21
CA VAL A 289 -23.07 -10.61 -7.45
C VAL A 289 -23.68 -11.22 -8.72
N PRO A 290 -22.87 -11.54 -9.75
CA PRO A 290 -23.34 -12.23 -10.96
C PRO A 290 -23.89 -13.62 -10.65
N ALA A 291 -24.83 -14.12 -11.49
CA ALA A 291 -25.40 -15.46 -11.33
C ALA A 291 -24.37 -16.60 -11.41
N ALA A 292 -23.23 -16.37 -12.03
CA ALA A 292 -22.11 -17.32 -12.09
C ALA A 292 -21.23 -17.31 -10.83
N GLY A 293 -21.50 -16.42 -9.87
CA GLY A 293 -20.65 -16.11 -8.73
C GLY A 293 -19.67 -14.98 -9.01
N LEU A 294 -19.18 -14.38 -7.95
CA LEU A 294 -18.18 -13.29 -7.98
C LEU A 294 -16.89 -13.76 -7.31
N PRO A 295 -15.81 -13.98 -8.07
CA PRO A 295 -14.48 -14.13 -7.50
C PRO A 295 -14.04 -12.83 -6.81
N VAL A 296 -13.70 -12.91 -5.54
CA VAL A 296 -13.20 -11.79 -4.75
C VAL A 296 -11.75 -12.04 -4.40
N THR A 297 -10.86 -11.19 -4.89
CA THR A 297 -9.43 -11.27 -4.60
C THR A 297 -9.10 -10.43 -3.37
N PHE A 298 -8.38 -11.04 -2.45
CA PHE A 298 -7.78 -10.40 -1.29
C PHE A 298 -6.28 -10.31 -1.49
N THR A 299 -5.73 -9.13 -1.25
CA THR A 299 -4.29 -8.89 -1.30
C THR A 299 -3.81 -8.48 0.09
N PHE A 300 -2.83 -9.22 0.60
CA PHE A 300 -2.21 -8.95 1.89
C PHE A 300 -0.78 -8.51 1.65
N VAL A 301 -0.44 -7.33 2.14
CA VAL A 301 0.90 -6.75 2.00
C VAL A 301 1.51 -6.61 3.38
N VAL A 302 2.56 -7.36 3.64
CA VAL A 302 3.30 -7.33 4.91
C VAL A 302 4.50 -6.41 4.74
N ARG A 303 4.67 -5.48 5.68
CA ARG A 303 5.81 -4.54 5.75
C ARG A 303 6.44 -4.63 7.12
N ASP A 304 7.76 -4.66 7.15
CA ASP A 304 8.51 -4.34 8.35
C ASP A 304 8.68 -2.81 8.52
N ASN A 305 9.26 -2.37 9.59
CA ASN A 305 9.55 -0.96 9.84
C ASN A 305 10.93 -0.52 9.33
N ARG A 306 11.60 -1.34 8.48
CA ARG A 306 12.95 -1.13 7.97
C ARG A 306 13.03 -1.09 6.44
N GLY A 307 11.90 -1.23 5.76
CA GLY A 307 11.75 -1.14 4.29
C GLY A 307 11.60 -2.48 3.58
N GLY A 308 11.59 -3.61 4.30
CA GLY A 308 11.21 -4.90 3.75
C GLY A 308 9.70 -4.99 3.51
N ILE A 309 9.34 -5.63 2.41
CA ILE A 309 7.95 -5.82 1.99
C ILE A 309 7.79 -7.14 1.24
N ASP A 310 6.68 -7.81 1.51
CA ASP A 310 6.24 -8.96 0.74
C ASP A 310 4.71 -8.98 0.63
N TRP A 311 4.15 -9.77 -0.27
CA TRP A 311 2.71 -9.87 -0.45
C TRP A 311 2.27 -11.25 -0.90
N THR A 312 1.01 -11.54 -0.62
CA THR A 312 0.32 -12.73 -1.13
C THR A 312 -1.12 -12.40 -1.46
N THR A 313 -1.73 -13.25 -2.26
CA THR A 313 -3.15 -13.12 -2.63
C THR A 313 -3.93 -14.37 -2.25
N ARG A 314 -5.20 -14.18 -1.96
CA ARG A 314 -6.19 -15.24 -1.72
C ARG A 314 -7.46 -14.90 -2.47
N VAL A 315 -8.24 -15.90 -2.84
CA VAL A 315 -9.51 -15.69 -3.54
C VAL A 315 -10.62 -16.46 -2.86
N ALA A 316 -11.77 -15.81 -2.68
CA ALA A 316 -13.02 -16.44 -2.28
C ALA A 316 -14.07 -16.23 -3.37
N CYS A 317 -15.14 -17.02 -3.36
CA CYS A 317 -16.28 -16.87 -4.27
C CYS A 317 -17.53 -16.46 -3.50
N VAL A 318 -18.23 -15.43 -3.97
CA VAL A 318 -19.55 -15.02 -3.46
C VAL A 318 -20.63 -15.50 -4.42
N ASN A 319 -21.68 -16.17 -3.88
CA ASN A 319 -22.79 -16.76 -4.65
C ASN A 319 -24.12 -16.16 -4.24
#